data_38510af793d4a70147c60519869bc985
#
_entry.id   38510af793d4a70147c60519869bc985
#
_cell.length_a   1.000
_cell.length_b   1.000
_cell.length_c   1.000
_cell.angle_alpha   90.00
_cell.angle_beta   90.00
_cell.angle_gamma   90.00
#
_symmetry.space_group_name_H-M   'P 1'
#
loop_
_entity.id
_entity.type
_entity.pdbx_description
1 polymer ?
#
loop_
_entity_poly.entity_id
_entity_poly.type
_entity_poly.pdbx_seq_one_letter_code
_entity_poly.pdbx_strand_id
1 'polypeptide(L)'
;SDAFGITGFDQVFTAQYRQNGADIAAYVARQESAAAAQTTAEAVRDFYLEYGGTSLDGPEAVAVIDILDTIEVVLHQGRYVIGVHEAPDRETALALVERIRNRLQEIGDDGS
;
A
#
# COMPACT_ATOMS: atom_id res chain seq x y z
N SER A 1 5.35 -3.74 15.34
CA SER A 1 3.92 -3.70 15.51
C SER A 1 3.22 -4.03 14.21
N ASP A 2 2.00 -4.41 14.31
CA ASP A 2 1.23 -4.84 13.16
C ASP A 2 0.42 -3.70 12.59
N ALA A 3 0.60 -3.44 11.32
CA ALA A 3 -0.34 -2.61 10.60
C ALA A 3 -1.55 -3.48 10.29
N PHE A 4 -2.74 -3.01 10.61
CA PHE A 4 -4.00 -3.71 10.31
C PHE A 4 -4.10 -5.09 10.96
N GLY A 5 -3.32 -5.36 11.99
CA GLY A 5 -3.38 -6.66 12.64
C GLY A 5 -2.75 -7.80 11.87
N ILE A 6 -1.99 -7.50 10.83
CA ILE A 6 -1.31 -8.52 10.03
C ILE A 6 0.14 -8.59 10.46
N THR A 7 0.61 -9.78 10.75
CA THR A 7 2.01 -9.97 11.15
C THR A 7 2.88 -10.07 9.91
N GLY A 8 4.19 -9.86 10.10
CA GLY A 8 5.15 -9.99 9.02
C GLY A 8 5.79 -8.70 8.55
N PHE A 9 5.38 -7.57 9.12
CA PHE A 9 6.02 -6.29 8.81
C PHE A 9 7.24 -6.11 9.71
N ASP A 10 8.43 -6.12 9.10
CA ASP A 10 9.66 -5.95 9.86
C ASP A 10 9.94 -4.51 10.21
N GLN A 11 9.89 -3.65 9.21
CA GLN A 11 10.14 -2.23 9.39
C GLN A 11 9.03 -1.49 8.68
N VAL A 12 8.26 -0.75 9.46
CA VAL A 12 7.11 -0.04 8.93
C VAL A 12 7.34 1.45 9.13
N PHE A 13 7.27 2.18 8.05
CA PHE A 13 7.34 3.63 8.05
C PHE A 13 5.96 4.14 7.66
N THR A 14 5.35 4.92 8.54
CA THR A 14 4.04 5.49 8.26
C THR A 14 4.14 6.98 8.14
N ALA A 15 3.26 7.56 7.36
CA ALA A 15 3.23 8.99 7.17
C ALA A 15 1.81 9.43 6.85
N GLN A 16 1.52 10.67 7.21
CA GLN A 16 0.28 11.32 6.81
C GLN A 16 0.59 12.24 5.66
N TYR A 17 -0.23 12.17 4.63
CA TYR A 17 -0.08 13.01 3.46
C TYR A 17 -1.34 13.83 3.26
N ARG A 18 -1.13 15.08 2.83
CA ARG A 18 -2.25 15.91 2.42
C ARG A 18 -2.30 15.90 0.90
N GLN A 19 -3.34 15.31 0.37
CA GLN A 19 -3.48 15.13 -1.07
C GLN A 19 -4.90 15.53 -1.45
N ASN A 20 -5.03 16.52 -2.33
CA ASN A 20 -6.34 17.00 -2.78
C ASN A 20 -7.25 17.37 -1.62
N GLY A 21 -6.66 17.97 -0.57
CA GLY A 21 -7.43 18.43 0.57
C GLY A 21 -7.79 17.35 1.58
N ALA A 22 -7.37 16.12 1.37
CA ALA A 22 -7.66 15.03 2.29
C ALA A 22 -6.40 14.57 2.99
N ASP A 23 -6.53 14.18 4.25
CA ASP A 23 -5.44 13.57 5.00
C ASP A 23 -5.49 12.07 4.77
N ILE A 24 -4.39 11.54 4.24
CA ILE A 24 -4.32 10.14 3.84
C ILE A 24 -3.15 9.50 4.53
N ALA A 25 -3.37 8.35 5.12
CA ALA A 25 -2.29 7.59 5.74
C ALA A 25 -1.65 6.68 4.70
N ALA A 26 -0.32 6.58 4.75
CA ALA A 26 0.40 5.68 3.88
C ALA A 26 1.47 4.99 4.69
N TYR A 27 1.88 3.81 4.24
CA TYR A 27 2.97 3.09 4.90
C TYR A 27 3.86 2.44 3.86
N VAL A 28 5.11 2.23 4.28
CA VAL A 28 6.08 1.45 3.51
C VAL A 28 6.68 0.46 4.48
N ALA A 29 6.60 -0.81 4.15
CA ALA A 29 7.09 -1.87 5.02
C ALA A 29 8.17 -2.65 4.28
N ARG A 30 9.36 -2.73 4.86
CA ARG A 30 10.47 -3.44 4.27
C ARG A 30 10.41 -4.90 4.67
N GLN A 31 10.53 -5.76 3.68
CA GLN A 31 10.52 -7.21 3.89
C GLN A 31 11.90 -7.77 3.62
N GLU A 32 12.11 -9.03 3.94
CA GLU A 32 13.44 -9.62 3.77
C GLU A 32 13.74 -9.95 2.30
N SER A 33 12.73 -10.00 1.45
CA SER A 33 12.93 -10.30 0.04
C SER A 33 11.74 -9.81 -0.76
N ALA A 34 11.90 -9.76 -2.08
CA ALA A 34 10.82 -9.40 -2.97
C ALA A 34 9.69 -10.44 -2.90
N ALA A 35 10.04 -11.71 -2.75
CA ALA A 35 9.01 -12.75 -2.64
C ALA A 35 8.21 -12.57 -1.35
N ALA A 36 8.89 -12.23 -0.25
CA ALA A 36 8.19 -11.97 0.99
C ALA A 36 7.27 -10.76 0.88
N ALA A 37 7.72 -9.72 0.17
CA ALA A 37 6.91 -8.52 -0.03
C ALA A 37 5.66 -8.85 -0.84
N GLN A 38 5.80 -9.66 -1.88
CA GLN A 38 4.65 -10.06 -2.68
C GLN A 38 3.64 -10.83 -1.83
N THR A 39 4.13 -11.78 -1.04
CA THR A 39 3.25 -12.58 -0.18
C THR A 39 2.52 -11.69 0.82
N THR A 40 3.22 -10.74 1.42
CA THR A 40 2.61 -9.83 2.38
C THR A 40 1.57 -8.93 1.72
N ALA A 41 1.88 -8.39 0.54
CA ALA A 41 0.93 -7.54 -0.16
C ALA A 41 -0.33 -8.31 -0.52
N GLU A 42 -0.19 -9.56 -0.94
CA GLU A 42 -1.35 -10.39 -1.24
C GLU A 42 -2.18 -10.68 0.00
N ALA A 43 -1.52 -10.88 1.13
CA ALA A 43 -2.23 -11.13 2.39
C ALA A 43 -3.04 -9.90 2.82
N VAL A 44 -2.47 -8.71 2.64
CA VAL A 44 -3.18 -7.47 2.96
C VAL A 44 -4.39 -7.31 2.04
N ARG A 45 -4.20 -7.54 0.74
CA ARG A 45 -5.30 -7.48 -0.22
C ARG A 45 -6.43 -8.43 0.20
N ASP A 46 -6.08 -9.66 0.51
CA ASP A 46 -7.08 -10.66 0.85
C ASP A 46 -7.78 -10.32 2.16
N PHE A 47 -7.07 -9.72 3.10
CA PHE A 47 -7.65 -9.26 4.34
C PHE A 47 -8.77 -8.26 4.07
N TYR A 48 -8.51 -7.26 3.23
CA TYR A 48 -9.54 -6.27 2.91
C TYR A 48 -10.72 -6.88 2.18
N LEU A 49 -10.46 -7.79 1.25
CA LEU A 49 -11.54 -8.42 0.51
C LEU A 49 -12.41 -9.29 1.41
N GLU A 50 -11.80 -9.94 2.38
CA GLU A 50 -12.54 -10.76 3.33
C GLU A 50 -13.44 -9.93 4.23
N TYR A 51 -13.04 -8.71 4.51
CA TYR A 51 -13.80 -7.82 5.40
C TYR A 51 -14.72 -6.88 4.65
N GLY A 52 -15.13 -7.26 3.46
CA GLY A 52 -16.19 -6.55 2.75
C GLY A 52 -15.71 -5.59 1.68
N GLY A 53 -14.43 -5.58 1.39
CA GLY A 53 -13.91 -4.73 0.33
C GLY A 53 -14.28 -5.23 -1.04
N THR A 54 -14.31 -4.33 -2.01
CA THR A 54 -14.57 -4.64 -3.40
C THR A 54 -13.36 -4.24 -4.22
N SER A 55 -12.86 -5.18 -5.02
CA SER A 55 -11.71 -4.92 -5.87
C SER A 55 -12.11 -3.99 -7.02
N LEU A 56 -11.32 -2.96 -7.25
CA LEU A 56 -11.52 -2.03 -8.35
C LEU A 56 -10.41 -2.19 -9.37
N ASP A 57 -10.67 -1.72 -10.59
CA ASP A 57 -9.64 -1.72 -11.63
C ASP A 57 -8.52 -0.76 -11.27
N GLY A 58 -7.31 -1.17 -11.57
CA GLY A 58 -6.14 -0.35 -11.32
C GLY A 58 -4.97 -0.87 -12.13
N PRO A 59 -3.78 -0.27 -11.93
CA PRO A 59 -2.59 -0.74 -12.62
C PRO A 59 -2.29 -2.19 -12.28
N GLU A 60 -1.59 -2.85 -13.18
CA GLU A 60 -1.24 -4.24 -12.98
C GLU A 60 -0.44 -4.40 -11.68
N ALA A 61 -0.72 -5.46 -10.94
CA ALA A 61 -0.04 -5.80 -9.70
C ALA A 61 -0.30 -4.81 -8.56
N VAL A 62 -1.27 -3.92 -8.72
CA VAL A 62 -1.67 -3.00 -7.66
C VAL A 62 -3.10 -3.32 -7.27
N ALA A 63 -3.31 -3.64 -6.00
CA ALA A 63 -4.65 -3.91 -5.49
C ALA A 63 -5.29 -2.59 -5.06
N VAL A 64 -6.43 -2.28 -5.65
CA VAL A 64 -7.20 -1.08 -5.34
C VAL A 64 -8.54 -1.57 -4.81
N ILE A 65 -8.88 -1.21 -3.60
CA ILE A 65 -10.02 -1.81 -2.92
C ILE A 65 -10.92 -0.74 -2.31
N ASP A 66 -12.19 -0.79 -2.64
CA ASP A 66 -13.20 0.07 -2.03
C ASP A 66 -13.75 -0.64 -0.81
N ILE A 67 -13.62 -0.02 0.35
CA ILE A 67 -14.16 -0.58 1.57
C ILE A 67 -14.65 0.56 2.46
N LEU A 68 -15.92 0.49 2.87
CA LEU A 68 -16.54 1.48 3.75
C LEU A 68 -16.39 2.90 3.20
N ASP A 69 -16.60 3.03 1.89
CA ASP A 69 -16.55 4.32 1.18
C ASP A 69 -15.19 4.98 1.17
N THR A 70 -14.13 4.24 1.46
CA THR A 70 -12.76 4.73 1.29
C THR A 70 -12.00 3.77 0.42
N ILE A 71 -10.84 4.22 -0.04
CA ILE A 71 -10.00 3.44 -0.94
C ILE A 71 -8.76 3.00 -0.22
N GLU A 72 -8.48 1.70 -0.28
CA GLU A 72 -7.24 1.12 0.21
C GLU A 72 -6.44 0.65 -0.99
N VAL A 73 -5.15 0.91 -0.99
CA VAL A 73 -4.27 0.44 -2.06
C VAL A 73 -3.11 -0.30 -1.43
N VAL A 74 -2.75 -1.45 -2.01
CA VAL A 74 -1.58 -2.18 -1.55
C VAL A 74 -0.87 -2.77 -2.76
N LEU A 75 0.46 -2.71 -2.72
CA LEU A 75 1.31 -3.27 -3.77
C LEU A 75 2.66 -3.58 -3.16
N HIS A 76 3.50 -4.24 -3.95
CA HIS A 76 4.90 -4.37 -3.55
C HIS A 76 5.79 -3.83 -4.66
N GLN A 77 6.93 -3.32 -4.27
CA GLN A 77 7.96 -2.86 -5.19
C GLN A 77 9.29 -3.36 -4.64
N GLY A 78 9.90 -4.32 -5.35
CA GLY A 78 11.05 -5.01 -4.80
C GLY A 78 10.67 -5.63 -3.48
N ARG A 79 11.45 -5.32 -2.45
CA ARG A 79 11.22 -5.89 -1.12
C ARG A 79 10.32 -5.01 -0.24
N TYR A 80 9.72 -3.99 -0.80
CA TYR A 80 8.87 -3.09 -0.03
C TYR A 80 7.40 -3.35 -0.31
N VAL A 81 6.59 -3.32 0.74
CA VAL A 81 5.14 -3.28 0.63
C VAL A 81 4.73 -1.83 0.82
N ILE A 82 3.93 -1.33 -0.07
CA ILE A 82 3.44 0.04 -0.04
C ILE A 82 1.94 0.00 0.13
N GLY A 83 1.41 0.78 1.06
CA GLY A 83 -0.02 0.85 1.27
C GLY A 83 -0.50 2.26 1.44
N VAL A 84 -1.71 2.51 0.97
CA VAL A 84 -2.41 3.78 1.15
C VAL A 84 -3.73 3.44 1.83
N HIS A 85 -4.03 4.16 2.90
CA HIS A 85 -5.15 3.84 3.77
C HIS A 85 -6.13 4.99 3.84
N GLU A 86 -7.42 4.69 3.61
CA GLU A 86 -8.52 5.64 3.75
C GLU A 86 -8.41 6.84 2.81
N ALA A 87 -8.02 6.59 1.57
CA ALA A 87 -8.06 7.65 0.57
C ALA A 87 -9.51 7.92 0.15
N PRO A 88 -9.82 9.15 -0.23
CA PRO A 88 -11.21 9.49 -0.58
C PRO A 88 -11.64 8.94 -1.94
N ASP A 89 -10.71 8.72 -2.85
CA ASP A 89 -11.03 8.20 -4.17
C ASP A 89 -9.81 7.52 -4.77
N ARG A 90 -10.06 6.80 -5.87
CA ARG A 90 -9.02 6.01 -6.51
C ARG A 90 -7.90 6.86 -7.09
N GLU A 91 -8.27 7.97 -7.74
CA GLU A 91 -7.26 8.84 -8.36
C GLU A 91 -6.28 9.39 -7.33
N THR A 92 -6.81 9.87 -6.21
CA THR A 92 -5.98 10.42 -5.15
C THR A 92 -5.07 9.36 -4.58
N ALA A 93 -5.60 8.16 -4.36
CA ALA A 93 -4.80 7.06 -3.81
C ALA A 93 -3.67 6.69 -4.76
N LEU A 94 -3.96 6.58 -6.05
CA LEU A 94 -2.95 6.17 -7.01
C LEU A 94 -1.90 7.25 -7.23
N ALA A 95 -2.30 8.53 -7.16
CA ALA A 95 -1.33 9.61 -7.26
C ALA A 95 -0.33 9.55 -6.10
N LEU A 96 -0.82 9.25 -4.90
CA LEU A 96 0.06 9.13 -3.74
C LEU A 96 0.99 7.93 -3.88
N VAL A 97 0.46 6.81 -4.38
CA VAL A 97 1.27 5.62 -4.64
C VAL A 97 2.44 5.96 -5.57
N GLU A 98 2.17 6.71 -6.64
CA GLU A 98 3.24 7.08 -7.58
C GLU A 98 4.30 7.95 -6.92
N ARG A 99 3.89 8.86 -6.05
CA ARG A 99 4.86 9.69 -5.32
C ARG A 99 5.76 8.80 -4.47
N ILE A 100 5.19 7.84 -3.78
CA ILE A 100 5.96 6.96 -2.92
C ILE A 100 6.90 6.07 -3.75
N ARG A 101 6.40 5.53 -4.85
CA ARG A 101 7.23 4.69 -5.71
C ARG A 101 8.42 5.45 -6.26
N ASN A 102 8.19 6.70 -6.68
CA ASN A 102 9.28 7.53 -7.20
C ASN A 102 10.31 7.83 -6.13
N ARG A 103 9.85 8.09 -4.90
CA ARG A 103 10.78 8.35 -3.80
C ARG A 103 11.63 7.11 -3.50
N LEU A 104 11.05 5.94 -3.54
CA LEU A 104 11.83 4.72 -3.32
C LEU A 104 12.88 4.52 -4.38
N GLN A 105 12.59 4.86 -5.62
CA GLN A 105 13.58 4.78 -6.69
C GLN A 105 14.70 5.80 -6.50
N GLU A 106 14.35 7.01 -6.03
CA GLU A 106 15.35 8.05 -5.82
C GLU A 106 16.35 7.72 -4.74
N ILE A 107 15.94 6.96 -3.74
CA ILE A 107 16.86 6.57 -2.66
C ILE A 107 17.90 5.58 -3.16
N GLY A 108 17.71 5.04 -4.34
CA GLY A 108 18.68 4.13 -4.91
C GLY A 108 18.61 2.72 -4.37
N ASP A 109 17.59 2.41 -3.62
CA ASP A 109 17.40 1.06 -3.12
C ASP A 109 16.62 0.31 -4.18
N ASP A 110 17.25 -0.70 -4.74
CA ASP A 110 16.61 -1.47 -5.79
C ASP A 110 15.58 -2.45 -5.26
N GLY A 111 15.55 -2.66 -3.97
CA GLY A 111 14.56 -3.52 -3.37
C GLY A 111 14.67 -4.98 -3.75
N SER A 112 15.73 -5.36 -4.35
CA SER A 112 15.87 -6.74 -4.81
C SER A 112 16.68 -7.58 -3.87
#